data_d21e6accb2adfbe60aefaba59b47ce70
#
_entry.id   d21e6accb2adfbe60aefaba59b47ce70
#
_cell.length_a   1.000
_cell.length_b   1.000
_cell.length_c   1.000
_cell.angle_alpha   90.00
_cell.angle_beta   90.00
_cell.angle_gamma   90.00
#
_symmetry.space_group_name_H-M   'P 1'
#
loop_
_entity.id
_entity.type
_entity.pdbx_description
1 polymer ?
#
loop_
_entity_poly.entity_id
_entity_poly.type
_entity_poly.pdbx_seq_one_letter_code
_entity_poly.pdbx_strand_id
1 'polypeptide(L)'
;MITPTIQTYLNLMDSQRESVFAVLDGLTDAQLWERPASKEWSIGEILDHNYLLMASSYPIVKFMWAWLGWYGRMKRNRPYPTEIGDVYRDPKFPQWVGFMWTPRFN
;
A
#
# COMPACT_ATOMS: atom_id res chain seq x y z
N MET A 1 1.60 19.95 -11.34
CA MET A 1 0.91 20.43 -10.12
C MET A 1 0.10 19.27 -9.55
N ILE A 2 0.33 18.95 -8.29
CA ILE A 2 -0.43 17.89 -7.57
C ILE A 2 -1.70 18.53 -7.05
N THR A 3 -2.84 17.83 -7.21
CA THR A 3 -4.12 18.34 -6.69
C THR A 3 -4.11 18.33 -5.15
N PRO A 4 -4.83 19.26 -4.49
CA PRO A 4 -4.90 19.31 -3.02
C PRO A 4 -5.32 17.98 -2.38
N THR A 5 -6.26 17.28 -3.01
CA THR A 5 -6.73 15.96 -2.55
C THR A 5 -5.60 14.94 -2.55
N ILE A 6 -4.84 14.83 -3.63
CA ILE A 6 -3.71 13.91 -3.72
C ILE A 6 -2.65 14.29 -2.69
N GLN A 7 -2.36 15.58 -2.53
CA GLN A 7 -1.41 16.03 -1.51
C GLN A 7 -1.83 15.64 -0.10
N THR A 8 -3.11 15.73 0.21
CA THR A 8 -3.65 15.30 1.52
C THR A 8 -3.37 13.82 1.77
N TYR A 9 -3.61 12.95 0.78
CA TYR A 9 -3.34 11.52 0.92
C TYR A 9 -1.85 11.21 1.02
N LEU A 10 -1.00 11.91 0.27
CA LEU A 10 0.45 11.75 0.38
C LEU A 10 0.95 12.13 1.78
N ASN A 11 0.47 13.24 2.31
CA ASN A 11 0.83 13.66 3.67
C ASN A 11 0.34 12.66 4.73
N LEU A 12 -0.85 12.10 4.56
CA LEU A 12 -1.37 11.05 5.43
C LEU A 12 -0.50 9.79 5.39
N MET A 13 -0.12 9.35 4.20
CA MET A 13 0.76 8.19 4.02
C MET A 13 2.13 8.43 4.67
N ASP A 14 2.71 9.62 4.52
CA ASP A 14 3.97 9.98 5.14
C ASP A 14 3.87 9.97 6.66
N SER A 15 2.81 10.56 7.22
CA SER A 15 2.56 10.54 8.66
C SER A 15 2.38 9.13 9.22
N GLN A 16 1.65 8.28 8.51
CA GLN A 16 1.49 6.86 8.90
C GLN A 16 2.82 6.13 8.85
N ARG A 17 3.63 6.34 7.82
CA ARG A 17 4.96 5.75 7.69
C ARG A 17 5.87 6.16 8.85
N GLU A 18 5.92 7.44 9.17
CA GLU A 18 6.72 7.95 10.29
C GLU A 18 6.29 7.32 11.63
N SER A 19 4.98 7.20 11.85
CA SER A 19 4.45 6.57 13.06
C SER A 19 4.84 5.10 13.17
N VAL A 20 4.81 4.37 12.06
CA VAL A 20 5.23 2.95 12.01
C VAL A 20 6.72 2.83 12.27
N PHE A 21 7.56 3.63 11.61
CA PHE A 21 9.00 3.57 11.81
C PHE A 21 9.41 3.95 13.23
N ALA A 22 8.75 4.91 13.85
CA ALA A 22 9.01 5.24 15.25
C ALA A 22 8.78 4.05 16.20
N VAL A 23 7.79 3.21 15.92
CA VAL A 23 7.57 1.97 16.68
C VAL A 23 8.64 0.92 16.36
N LEU A 24 8.99 0.76 15.08
CA LEU A 24 9.95 -0.24 14.62
C LEU A 24 11.36 0.02 15.16
N ASP A 25 11.78 1.26 15.25
CA ASP A 25 13.09 1.66 15.78
C ASP A 25 13.32 1.22 17.24
N GLY A 26 12.23 0.97 17.97
CA GLY A 26 12.29 0.46 19.35
C GLY A 26 12.34 -1.05 19.47
N LEU A 27 12.23 -1.80 18.36
CA LEU A 27 12.18 -3.26 18.36
C LEU A 27 13.56 -3.88 18.12
N THR A 28 13.82 -4.99 18.78
CA THR A 28 14.95 -5.86 18.42
C THR A 28 14.63 -6.73 17.22
N ASP A 29 15.65 -7.25 16.53
CA ASP A 29 15.45 -8.19 15.41
C ASP A 29 14.63 -9.42 15.83
N ALA A 30 14.86 -9.93 17.03
CA ALA A 30 14.09 -11.07 17.55
C ALA A 30 12.60 -10.73 17.66
N GLN A 31 12.26 -9.55 18.21
CA GLN A 31 10.87 -9.09 18.31
C GLN A 31 10.22 -8.83 16.94
N LEU A 32 11.01 -8.34 16.01
CA LEU A 32 10.54 -8.07 14.65
C LEU A 32 10.09 -9.37 13.93
N TRP A 33 10.81 -10.47 14.16
CA TRP A 33 10.55 -11.75 13.50
C TRP A 33 9.76 -12.75 14.35
N GLU A 34 9.39 -12.40 15.56
CA GLU A 34 8.56 -13.24 16.43
C GLU A 34 7.12 -13.27 15.90
N ARG A 35 6.59 -14.46 15.68
CA ARG A 35 5.19 -14.67 15.34
C ARG A 35 4.32 -14.69 16.60
N PRO A 36 3.23 -13.89 16.66
CA PRO A 36 2.31 -13.91 17.81
C PRO A 36 1.65 -15.27 18.01
N ALA A 37 1.35 -15.97 16.92
CA ALA A 37 0.83 -17.34 16.92
C ALA A 37 1.33 -18.09 15.67
N SER A 38 1.23 -19.44 15.69
CA SER A 38 1.76 -20.29 14.62
C SER A 38 1.18 -20.03 13.22
N LYS A 39 -0.01 -19.41 13.14
CA LYS A 39 -0.69 -19.07 11.87
C LYS A 39 -0.71 -17.57 11.60
N GLU A 40 -0.09 -16.77 12.44
CA GLU A 40 -0.04 -15.33 12.29
C GLU A 40 1.34 -14.89 11.80
N TRP A 41 1.37 -13.82 11.08
CA TRP A 41 2.63 -13.26 10.56
C TRP A 41 3.32 -12.40 11.61
N SER A 42 4.62 -12.43 11.61
CA SER A 42 5.45 -11.48 12.34
C SER A 42 5.39 -10.10 11.68
N ILE A 43 5.81 -9.08 12.41
CA ILE A 43 5.93 -7.71 11.87
C ILE A 43 6.88 -7.70 10.66
N GLY A 44 8.01 -8.39 10.77
CA GLY A 44 8.97 -8.49 9.66
C GLY A 44 8.39 -9.14 8.41
N GLU A 45 7.58 -10.19 8.57
CA GLU A 45 6.90 -10.85 7.43
C GLU A 45 5.87 -9.91 6.76
N ILE A 46 5.14 -9.12 7.55
CA ILE A 46 4.20 -8.12 7.01
C ILE A 46 4.95 -7.04 6.22
N LEU A 47 6.06 -6.56 6.73
CA LEU A 47 6.88 -5.55 6.05
C LEU A 47 7.50 -6.09 4.76
N ASP A 48 8.03 -7.31 4.78
CA ASP A 48 8.58 -7.97 3.59
C ASP A 48 7.47 -8.22 2.54
N HIS A 49 6.29 -8.62 2.98
CA HIS A 49 5.13 -8.77 2.10
C HIS A 49 4.77 -7.45 1.40
N ASN A 50 4.67 -6.35 2.16
CA ASN A 50 4.38 -5.03 1.61
C ASN A 50 5.47 -4.57 0.63
N TYR A 51 6.73 -4.80 0.96
CA TYR A 51 7.84 -4.51 0.05
C TYR A 51 7.75 -5.30 -1.25
N LEU A 52 7.51 -6.60 -1.17
CA LEU A 52 7.38 -7.48 -2.35
C LEU A 52 6.20 -7.07 -3.23
N LEU A 53 5.07 -6.70 -2.61
CA LEU A 53 3.89 -6.22 -3.33
C LEU A 53 4.21 -4.95 -4.13
N MET A 54 4.85 -3.98 -3.50
CA MET A 54 5.26 -2.74 -4.16
C MET A 54 6.31 -2.99 -5.25
N ALA A 55 7.33 -3.77 -4.96
CA ALA A 55 8.42 -4.07 -5.88
C ALA A 55 7.92 -4.82 -7.14
N SER A 56 6.99 -5.75 -6.97
CA SER A 56 6.40 -6.49 -8.10
C SER A 56 5.38 -5.69 -8.90
N SER A 57 4.65 -4.80 -8.24
CA SER A 57 3.64 -3.95 -8.89
C SER A 57 4.25 -2.82 -9.70
N TYR A 58 5.39 -2.28 -9.27
CA TYR A 58 6.02 -1.12 -9.89
C TYR A 58 6.29 -1.28 -11.40
N PRO A 59 6.93 -2.35 -11.88
CA PRO A 59 7.18 -2.53 -13.30
C PRO A 59 5.89 -2.69 -14.10
N ILE A 60 4.86 -3.31 -13.54
CA ILE A 60 3.55 -3.47 -14.18
C ILE A 60 2.88 -2.11 -14.35
N VAL A 61 2.83 -1.32 -13.29
CA VAL A 61 2.25 0.03 -13.32
C VAL A 61 3.02 0.93 -14.30
N LYS A 62 4.36 0.86 -14.28
CA LYS A 62 5.20 1.62 -15.21
C LYS A 62 4.92 1.24 -16.67
N PHE A 63 4.78 -0.04 -16.96
CA PHE A 63 4.44 -0.53 -18.30
C PHE A 63 3.05 -0.07 -18.72
N MET A 64 2.05 -0.26 -17.88
CA MET A 64 0.68 0.21 -18.13
C MET A 64 0.64 1.71 -18.38
N TRP A 65 1.38 2.50 -17.60
CA TRP A 65 1.43 3.96 -17.76
C TRP A 65 2.08 4.37 -19.08
N ALA A 66 3.13 3.68 -19.50
CA ALA A 66 3.77 3.92 -20.78
C ALA A 66 2.79 3.71 -21.96
N TRP A 67 1.96 2.68 -21.89
CA TRP A 67 0.99 2.34 -22.91
C TRP A 67 -0.31 3.16 -22.84
N LEU A 68 -0.82 3.41 -21.64
CA LEU A 68 -2.11 4.08 -21.41
C LEU A 68 -1.97 5.58 -21.11
N GLY A 69 -0.76 6.09 -20.99
CA GLY A 69 -0.53 7.50 -20.66
C GLY A 69 -1.10 8.47 -21.69
N TRP A 70 -1.12 8.08 -22.98
CA TRP A 70 -1.78 8.85 -24.02
C TRP A 70 -3.30 8.92 -23.81
N TYR A 71 -3.93 7.81 -23.43
CA TYR A 71 -5.36 7.76 -23.13
C TYR A 71 -5.69 8.60 -21.89
N GLY A 72 -4.90 8.51 -20.86
CA GLY A 72 -5.02 9.36 -19.67
C GLY A 72 -4.93 10.85 -20.00
N ARG A 73 -4.01 11.22 -20.89
CA ARG A 73 -3.89 12.61 -21.38
C ARG A 73 -5.13 13.08 -22.14
N MET A 74 -5.74 12.24 -22.94
CA MET A 74 -7.00 12.56 -23.63
C MET A 74 -8.16 12.76 -22.65
N LYS A 75 -8.15 12.09 -21.52
CA LYS A 75 -9.20 12.11 -20.50
C LYS A 75 -8.93 13.10 -19.35
N ARG A 76 -7.83 13.84 -19.39
CA ARG A 76 -7.40 14.72 -18.28
C ARG A 76 -8.42 15.82 -17.92
N ASN A 77 -9.31 16.17 -18.82
CA ASN A 77 -10.31 17.21 -18.60
C ASN A 77 -11.63 16.66 -18.03
N ARG A 78 -11.71 15.37 -17.70
CA ARG A 78 -12.87 14.81 -17.03
C ARG A 78 -12.90 15.30 -15.56
N PRO A 79 -14.08 15.64 -15.06
CA PRO A 79 -14.21 15.93 -13.64
C PRO A 79 -13.87 14.67 -12.83
N TYR A 80 -13.02 14.85 -11.81
CA TYR A 80 -12.70 13.80 -10.86
C TYR A 80 -13.47 14.05 -9.57
N PRO A 81 -13.90 12.99 -8.86
CA PRO A 81 -14.44 13.16 -7.52
C PRO A 81 -13.35 13.78 -6.64
N THR A 82 -13.70 14.84 -5.94
CA THR A 82 -12.79 15.53 -5.01
C THR A 82 -12.77 14.87 -3.64
N GLU A 83 -13.81 14.07 -3.35
CA GLU A 83 -13.92 13.31 -2.12
C GLU A 83 -13.88 11.83 -2.45
N ILE A 84 -12.97 11.11 -1.80
CA ILE A 84 -12.90 9.66 -1.87
C ILE A 84 -13.50 9.16 -0.56
N GLY A 85 -14.63 8.46 -0.67
CA GLY A 85 -15.26 7.83 0.49
C GLY A 85 -14.38 6.76 1.12
N ASP A 86 -14.62 6.46 2.36
CA ASP A 86 -13.93 5.35 3.05
C ASP A 86 -14.37 4.02 2.44
N VAL A 87 -13.57 3.50 1.53
CA VAL A 87 -13.84 2.27 0.79
C VAL A 87 -13.95 1.04 1.70
N TYR A 88 -13.36 1.10 2.90
CA TYR A 88 -13.43 0.00 3.87
C TYR A 88 -14.78 -0.08 4.58
N ARG A 89 -15.57 0.97 4.52
CA ARG A 89 -16.95 0.98 5.04
C ARG A 89 -17.98 0.44 4.06
N ASP A 90 -17.59 0.27 2.79
CA ASP A 90 -18.48 -0.30 1.79
C ASP A 90 -18.57 -1.83 2.00
N PRO A 91 -19.74 -2.39 2.36
CA PRO A 91 -19.91 -3.83 2.53
C PRO A 91 -19.70 -4.62 1.24
N LYS A 92 -19.72 -3.95 0.10
CA LYS A 92 -19.43 -4.55 -1.22
C LYS A 92 -17.95 -4.58 -1.54
N PHE A 93 -17.13 -3.88 -0.76
CA PHE A 93 -15.69 -3.91 -0.97
C PHE A 93 -15.15 -5.29 -0.62
N PRO A 94 -14.55 -6.02 -1.57
CA PRO A 94 -14.06 -7.36 -1.30
C PRO A 94 -12.95 -7.28 -0.25
N GLN A 95 -13.23 -7.81 0.92
CA GLN A 95 -12.20 -8.03 1.92
C GLN A 95 -11.37 -9.23 1.46
N TRP A 96 -10.29 -8.96 0.79
CA TRP A 96 -9.36 -9.96 0.30
C TRP A 96 -8.60 -10.57 1.47
N VAL A 97 -9.24 -11.52 2.11
CA VAL A 97 -8.60 -12.33 3.12
C VAL A 97 -8.11 -13.59 2.40
N GLY A 98 -6.80 -13.69 2.17
CA GLY A 98 -6.20 -14.97 1.84
C GLY A 98 -5.52 -15.15 0.50
N PHE A 99 -5.54 -14.20 -0.42
CA PHE A 99 -4.67 -14.26 -1.58
C PHE A 99 -3.48 -13.32 -1.39
N MET A 100 -2.59 -13.74 -0.51
CA MET A 100 -1.42 -12.94 -0.20
C MET A 100 -0.16 -13.65 -0.66
N TRP A 101 0.74 -12.91 -1.24
CA TRP A 101 2.08 -13.38 -1.55
C TRP A 101 2.73 -13.84 -0.26
N THR A 102 3.17 -15.07 -0.25
CA THR A 102 3.89 -15.59 0.91
C THR A 102 5.20 -14.85 1.09
N PRO A 103 5.58 -14.51 2.31
CA PRO A 103 6.89 -13.96 2.62
C PRO A 103 8.01 -14.91 2.15
N ARG A 104 9.16 -14.35 1.80
CA ARG A 104 10.32 -15.10 1.29
C ARG A 104 10.82 -16.19 2.22
N PHE A 105 10.52 -16.06 3.51
CA PHE A 105 11.07 -16.90 4.57
C PHE A 105 10.05 -17.88 5.13
N ASN A 106 9.06 -18.21 4.39
CA ASN A 106 8.11 -19.26 4.75
C ASN A 106 8.55 -20.60 4.22
#